data_4b0657d915d8d07a75061785cf9aebdb
#
_entry.id   4b0657d915d8d07a75061785cf9aebdb
#
_cell.length_a   1.000
_cell.length_b   1.000
_cell.length_c   1.000
_cell.angle_alpha   90.00
_cell.angle_beta   90.00
_cell.angle_gamma   90.00
#
_symmetry.space_group_name_H-M   'P 1'
#
loop_
_entity.id
_entity.type
_entity.pdbx_description
1 polymer ?
#
loop_
_entity_poly.entity_id
_entity_poly.type
_entity_poly.pdbx_seq_one_letter_code
_entity_poly.pdbx_strand_id
1 'polypeptide(L)'
;NNYGEMQIKPSAFIYYGDVEELLKATSGDEEFLGMYLNDIMNKKPFNSLSLQANINYYLSNRLMGDNTLLLPAVNLKKDVLDKKVQINGSGILKDNVLVDRLEQEDTLLYELMMGSVYEGTFEIGNPNTDTGFISLDVLSSSEESMLRFDNNRFTLVKNIEVDLEISDIQGEAIVDSEFINYIKVNEEAYINSYITQLFNKYKEKGIDIFNVYRMKEIHYGKEEINDPLSICDLEINTKVNINGTGLSQNAL
;
A
#
# COMPACT_ATOMS: atom_id res chain seq x y z
N ASN A 1 -30.73 30.19 -1.97
CA ASN A 1 -30.91 28.78 -2.35
C ASN A 1 -29.54 28.11 -2.36
N ASN A 2 -29.06 27.69 -1.17
CA ASN A 2 -27.90 26.84 -1.03
C ASN A 2 -28.37 25.40 -1.20
N TYR A 3 -28.40 24.91 -2.44
CA TYR A 3 -28.32 23.49 -2.69
C TYR A 3 -26.85 23.13 -2.40
N GLY A 4 -26.57 22.67 -1.19
CA GLY A 4 -25.32 21.97 -0.90
C GLY A 4 -25.24 20.82 -1.88
N GLU A 5 -24.31 20.90 -2.84
CA GLU A 5 -23.97 19.78 -3.66
C GLU A 5 -23.53 18.66 -2.72
N MET A 6 -24.42 17.69 -2.54
CA MET A 6 -24.09 16.46 -1.83
C MET A 6 -23.03 15.77 -2.72
N GLN A 7 -21.77 16.03 -2.46
CA GLN A 7 -20.68 15.32 -3.14
C GLN A 7 -20.74 13.85 -2.66
N ILE A 8 -21.54 13.07 -3.36
CA ILE A 8 -21.52 11.61 -3.18
C ILE A 8 -20.16 11.15 -3.67
N LYS A 9 -19.30 10.74 -2.75
CA LYS A 9 -18.01 10.11 -3.04
C LYS A 9 -18.15 8.61 -2.79
N PRO A 10 -18.77 7.85 -3.69
CA PRO A 10 -18.92 6.42 -3.50
C PRO A 10 -17.53 5.77 -3.51
N SER A 11 -17.26 4.98 -2.50
CA SER A 11 -16.09 4.11 -2.45
C SER A 11 -16.31 2.91 -3.39
N ALA A 12 -15.24 2.50 -4.09
CA ALA A 12 -15.24 1.31 -4.92
C ALA A 12 -14.38 0.23 -4.27
N PHE A 13 -14.83 -1.00 -4.29
CA PHE A 13 -14.07 -2.15 -3.79
C PHE A 13 -14.39 -3.41 -4.59
N ILE A 14 -13.53 -4.41 -4.46
CA ILE A 14 -13.72 -5.74 -5.04
C ILE A 14 -14.12 -6.71 -3.92
N TYR A 15 -15.11 -7.52 -4.18
CA TYR A 15 -15.49 -8.61 -3.31
C TYR A 15 -15.20 -9.96 -3.97
N TYR A 16 -14.40 -10.79 -3.28
CA TYR A 16 -14.06 -12.14 -3.75
C TYR A 16 -14.99 -13.18 -3.13
N GLY A 17 -16.26 -13.19 -3.54
CA GLY A 17 -17.22 -14.14 -3.01
C GLY A 17 -18.61 -13.99 -3.60
N ASP A 18 -19.56 -14.68 -3.01
CA ASP A 18 -20.97 -14.55 -3.37
C ASP A 18 -21.56 -13.25 -2.82
N VAL A 19 -22.04 -12.39 -3.69
CA VAL A 19 -22.66 -11.09 -3.33
C VAL A 19 -23.85 -11.28 -2.39
N GLU A 20 -24.63 -12.36 -2.54
CA GLU A 20 -25.73 -12.66 -1.63
C GLU A 20 -25.26 -12.94 -0.20
N GLU A 21 -24.11 -13.60 -0.05
CA GLU A 21 -23.48 -13.79 1.27
C GLU A 21 -23.00 -12.47 1.87
N LEU A 22 -22.42 -11.59 1.05
CA LEU A 22 -22.00 -10.26 1.49
C LEU A 22 -23.19 -9.44 2.00
N LEU A 23 -24.30 -9.44 1.24
CA LEU A 23 -25.51 -8.68 1.62
C LEU A 23 -26.19 -9.23 2.88
N LYS A 24 -25.92 -10.47 3.25
CA LYS A 24 -26.40 -11.12 4.48
C LYS A 24 -25.42 -11.01 5.65
N ALA A 25 -24.22 -10.44 5.42
CA ALA A 25 -23.22 -10.30 6.46
C ALA A 25 -23.68 -9.30 7.51
N THR A 26 -23.29 -9.55 8.75
CA THR A 26 -23.52 -8.62 9.85
C THR A 26 -22.61 -7.40 9.69
N SER A 27 -23.18 -6.24 9.90
CA SER A 27 -22.51 -4.94 9.83
C SER A 27 -21.92 -4.48 11.18
N GLY A 28 -21.67 -5.41 12.10
CA GLY A 28 -21.24 -5.05 13.45
C GLY A 28 -22.32 -4.25 14.17
N ASP A 29 -21.95 -3.07 14.67
CA ASP A 29 -22.86 -2.15 15.36
C ASP A 29 -23.60 -1.20 14.39
N GLU A 30 -23.31 -1.25 13.09
CA GLU A 30 -23.95 -0.41 12.08
C GLU A 30 -25.26 -1.01 11.58
N GLU A 31 -26.25 -0.17 11.38
CA GLU A 31 -27.58 -0.57 10.93
C GLU A 31 -27.57 -1.08 9.47
N PHE A 32 -26.65 -0.53 8.65
CA PHE A 32 -26.57 -0.83 7.22
C PHE A 32 -25.17 -1.25 6.79
N LEU A 33 -25.08 -2.35 6.05
CA LEU A 33 -23.81 -2.84 5.49
C LEU A 33 -23.05 -1.77 4.68
N GLY A 34 -23.76 -0.94 3.93
CA GLY A 34 -23.15 0.14 3.14
C GLY A 34 -22.49 1.21 4.00
N MET A 35 -23.02 1.54 5.16
CA MET A 35 -22.40 2.45 6.12
C MET A 35 -21.14 1.81 6.72
N TYR A 36 -21.24 0.58 7.15
CA TYR A 36 -20.10 -0.19 7.69
C TYR A 36 -18.93 -0.28 6.70
N LEU A 37 -19.23 -0.62 5.44
CA LEU A 37 -18.20 -0.65 4.38
C LEU A 37 -17.58 0.73 4.14
N ASN A 38 -18.41 1.79 4.11
CA ASN A 38 -17.91 3.14 3.96
C ASN A 38 -17.01 3.54 5.12
N ASP A 39 -17.35 3.18 6.35
CA ASP A 39 -16.57 3.49 7.53
C ASP A 39 -15.24 2.75 7.55
N ILE A 40 -15.22 1.46 7.21
CA ILE A 40 -13.97 0.69 7.05
C ILE A 40 -13.05 1.35 6.02
N MET A 41 -13.62 1.78 4.86
CA MET A 41 -12.85 2.34 3.76
C MET A 41 -12.37 3.78 4.03
N ASN A 42 -13.05 4.52 4.91
CA ASN A 42 -12.75 5.92 5.20
C ASN A 42 -12.27 6.16 6.64
N LYS A 43 -12.02 5.09 7.41
CA LYS A 43 -11.54 5.21 8.78
C LYS A 43 -10.18 5.89 8.80
N LYS A 44 -10.08 6.97 9.57
CA LYS A 44 -8.83 7.69 9.80
C LYS A 44 -8.24 7.33 11.18
N PRO A 45 -6.92 7.22 11.31
CA PRO A 45 -5.94 7.30 10.22
C PRO A 45 -6.18 6.17 9.20
N PHE A 46 -5.81 6.42 7.95
CA PHE A 46 -6.03 5.45 6.89
C PHE A 46 -5.21 4.20 7.17
N ASN A 47 -5.89 3.10 7.35
CA ASN A 47 -5.26 1.81 7.51
C ASN A 47 -4.53 1.46 6.20
N SER A 48 -3.23 1.17 6.28
CA SER A 48 -2.39 0.71 5.16
C SER A 48 -2.85 -0.59 4.51
N LEU A 49 -3.92 -1.18 5.02
CA LEU A 49 -4.54 -2.39 4.45
C LEU A 49 -5.57 -2.06 3.36
N SER A 50 -5.89 -0.78 3.13
CA SER A 50 -6.91 -0.38 2.17
C SER A 50 -6.48 0.79 1.31
N LEU A 51 -6.34 0.52 0.01
CA LEU A 51 -6.24 1.57 -0.98
C LEU A 51 -7.50 2.46 -0.97
N GLN A 52 -7.32 3.78 -1.00
CA GLN A 52 -8.43 4.69 -1.18
C GLN A 52 -8.83 4.75 -2.65
N ALA A 53 -9.93 4.12 -2.99
CA ALA A 53 -10.49 4.18 -4.33
C ALA A 53 -11.91 4.73 -4.32
N ASN A 54 -12.06 5.96 -4.76
CA ASN A 54 -13.36 6.54 -5.07
C ASN A 54 -13.62 6.49 -6.59
N ILE A 55 -14.86 6.76 -6.98
CA ILE A 55 -15.25 6.73 -8.39
C ILE A 55 -14.46 7.71 -9.26
N ASN A 56 -14.03 8.85 -8.70
CA ASN A 56 -13.22 9.82 -9.45
C ASN A 56 -11.82 9.26 -9.75
N TYR A 57 -11.22 8.54 -8.80
CA TYR A 57 -9.97 7.81 -9.01
C TYR A 57 -10.12 6.77 -10.12
N TYR A 58 -11.19 5.97 -10.07
CA TYR A 58 -11.51 5.01 -11.11
C TYR A 58 -11.64 5.69 -12.50
N LEU A 59 -12.44 6.76 -12.60
CA LEU A 59 -12.65 7.45 -13.87
C LEU A 59 -11.37 8.12 -14.39
N SER A 60 -10.55 8.71 -13.51
CA SER A 60 -9.30 9.36 -13.92
C SER A 60 -8.28 8.36 -14.48
N ASN A 61 -8.17 7.17 -13.88
CA ASN A 61 -7.25 6.14 -14.37
C ASN A 61 -7.70 5.50 -15.69
N ARG A 62 -8.99 5.53 -16.02
CA ARG A 62 -9.48 5.12 -17.35
C ARG A 62 -9.08 6.03 -18.49
N LEU A 63 -8.69 7.26 -18.20
CA LEU A 63 -8.38 8.29 -19.21
C LEU A 63 -6.88 8.44 -19.47
N MET A 64 -6.04 7.89 -18.59
CA MET A 64 -4.58 8.03 -18.64
C MET A 64 -3.90 6.70 -18.29
N GLY A 65 -2.74 6.49 -18.88
CA GLY A 65 -1.94 5.29 -18.63
C GLY A 65 -2.42 4.07 -19.44
N ASP A 66 -2.21 2.88 -18.89
CA ASP A 66 -2.54 1.59 -19.53
C ASP A 66 -3.87 0.99 -19.06
N ASN A 67 -4.75 1.79 -18.47
CA ASN A 67 -6.01 1.37 -17.85
C ASN A 67 -5.85 0.36 -16.69
N THR A 68 -4.69 0.31 -16.06
CA THR A 68 -4.48 -0.47 -14.83
C THR A 68 -4.99 0.32 -13.63
N LEU A 69 -5.72 -0.34 -12.75
CA LEU A 69 -6.35 0.25 -11.57
C LEU A 69 -6.30 -0.72 -10.41
N LEU A 70 -5.93 -0.23 -9.23
CA LEU A 70 -6.03 -0.99 -7.99
C LEU A 70 -7.24 -0.54 -7.19
N LEU A 71 -8.02 -1.51 -6.73
CA LEU A 71 -9.15 -1.29 -5.83
C LEU A 71 -8.96 -2.11 -4.55
N PRO A 72 -9.35 -1.58 -3.38
CA PRO A 72 -9.34 -2.36 -2.15
C PRO A 72 -10.22 -3.59 -2.32
N ALA A 73 -9.79 -4.70 -1.75
CA ALA A 73 -10.54 -5.94 -1.76
C ALA A 73 -11.10 -6.24 -0.37
N VAL A 74 -12.32 -6.77 -0.34
CA VAL A 74 -12.97 -7.21 0.88
C VAL A 74 -13.37 -8.67 0.78
N ASN A 75 -13.37 -9.36 1.91
CA ASN A 75 -13.90 -10.71 2.04
C ASN A 75 -14.72 -10.86 3.32
N LEU A 76 -15.37 -12.00 3.47
CA LEU A 76 -16.06 -12.38 4.69
C LEU A 76 -15.14 -13.27 5.53
N LYS A 77 -14.80 -12.81 6.72
CA LYS A 77 -14.20 -13.64 7.75
C LYS A 77 -15.31 -14.37 8.51
N LYS A 78 -15.25 -15.69 8.49
CA LYS A 78 -16.14 -16.52 9.33
C LYS A 78 -15.62 -16.45 10.77
N ASP A 79 -16.30 -15.71 11.60
CA ASP A 79 -16.13 -15.80 13.05
C ASP A 79 -17.08 -16.87 13.62
N VAL A 80 -16.86 -17.28 14.88
CA VAL A 80 -17.62 -18.38 15.50
C VAL A 80 -19.13 -18.11 15.53
N LEU A 81 -19.54 -16.85 15.58
CA LEU A 81 -20.95 -16.46 15.71
C LEU A 81 -21.46 -15.65 14.50
N ASP A 82 -20.57 -14.95 13.77
CA ASP A 82 -20.98 -14.01 12.72
C ASP A 82 -20.02 -14.01 11.53
N LYS A 83 -20.52 -13.62 10.36
CA LYS A 83 -19.71 -13.31 9.19
C LYS A 83 -19.40 -11.82 9.19
N LYS A 84 -18.16 -11.44 9.46
CA LYS A 84 -17.71 -10.04 9.43
C LYS A 84 -16.98 -9.73 8.13
N VAL A 85 -17.25 -8.55 7.58
CA VAL A 85 -16.49 -8.04 6.44
C VAL A 85 -15.13 -7.56 6.93
N GLN A 86 -14.07 -7.92 6.21
CA GLN A 86 -12.72 -7.43 6.44
C GLN A 86 -12.07 -7.00 5.13
N ILE A 87 -11.15 -6.05 5.21
CA ILE A 87 -10.28 -5.71 4.10
C ILE A 87 -9.26 -6.84 3.94
N ASN A 88 -8.94 -7.18 2.70
CA ASN A 88 -8.03 -8.27 2.37
C ASN A 88 -7.26 -7.98 1.09
N GLY A 89 -6.27 -7.11 1.21
CA GLY A 89 -5.44 -6.71 0.10
C GLY A 89 -6.17 -5.86 -0.94
N SER A 90 -5.78 -5.99 -2.20
CA SER A 90 -6.30 -5.21 -3.32
C SER A 90 -6.48 -6.05 -4.57
N GLY A 91 -7.47 -5.74 -5.37
CA GLY A 91 -7.62 -6.33 -6.70
C GLY A 91 -7.03 -5.42 -7.77
N ILE A 92 -6.40 -6.01 -8.76
CA ILE A 92 -5.82 -5.31 -9.90
C ILE A 92 -6.74 -5.51 -11.11
N LEU A 93 -7.27 -4.41 -11.61
CA LEU A 93 -8.05 -4.40 -12.85
C LEU A 93 -7.18 -3.84 -13.97
N LYS A 94 -7.27 -4.46 -15.14
CA LYS A 94 -6.75 -3.94 -16.40
C LYS A 94 -7.87 -3.98 -17.43
N ASP A 95 -8.13 -2.86 -18.11
CA ASP A 95 -9.25 -2.73 -19.04
C ASP A 95 -10.60 -3.13 -18.45
N ASN A 96 -10.84 -2.85 -17.17
CA ASN A 96 -12.02 -3.21 -16.36
C ASN A 96 -12.18 -4.72 -16.09
N VAL A 97 -11.16 -5.52 -16.34
CA VAL A 97 -11.14 -6.94 -16.01
C VAL A 97 -10.23 -7.15 -14.81
N LEU A 98 -10.69 -7.93 -13.83
CA LEU A 98 -9.84 -8.34 -12.71
C LEU A 98 -8.77 -9.31 -13.23
N VAL A 99 -7.51 -8.91 -13.21
CA VAL A 99 -6.38 -9.67 -13.78
C VAL A 99 -5.47 -10.27 -12.72
N ASP A 100 -5.41 -9.68 -11.53
CA ASP A 100 -4.56 -10.17 -10.44
C ASP A 100 -5.01 -9.59 -9.09
N ARG A 101 -4.31 -9.97 -8.03
CA ARG A 101 -4.53 -9.57 -6.65
C ARG A 101 -3.21 -9.25 -5.97
N LEU A 102 -3.20 -8.17 -5.19
CA LEU A 102 -2.20 -7.91 -4.16
C LEU A 102 -2.69 -8.49 -2.84
N GLU A 103 -1.87 -9.30 -2.21
CA GLU A 103 -2.11 -9.74 -0.86
C GLU A 103 -1.95 -8.56 0.13
N GLN A 104 -2.32 -8.75 1.36
CA GLN A 104 -2.32 -7.67 2.35
C GLN A 104 -0.93 -7.08 2.58
N GLU A 105 0.10 -7.93 2.66
CA GLU A 105 1.50 -7.51 2.81
C GLU A 105 2.01 -6.74 1.57
N ASP A 106 1.70 -7.24 0.37
CA ASP A 106 2.00 -6.56 -0.90
C ASP A 106 1.34 -5.18 -0.95
N THR A 107 0.13 -5.03 -0.39
CA THR A 107 -0.61 -3.77 -0.37
C THR A 107 0.09 -2.72 0.50
N LEU A 108 0.57 -3.07 1.68
CA LEU A 108 1.32 -2.16 2.55
C LEU A 108 2.56 -1.59 1.84
N LEU A 109 3.36 -2.46 1.23
CA LEU A 109 4.57 -2.05 0.53
C LEU A 109 4.28 -1.27 -0.76
N TYR A 110 3.18 -1.62 -1.44
CA TYR A 110 2.68 -0.82 -2.56
C TYR A 110 2.28 0.60 -2.10
N GLU A 111 1.59 0.73 -0.98
CA GLU A 111 1.19 2.03 -0.44
C GLU A 111 2.39 2.86 0.04
N LEU A 112 3.42 2.23 0.63
CA LEU A 112 4.68 2.90 0.94
C LEU A 112 5.31 3.50 -0.33
N MET A 113 5.36 2.72 -1.38
CA MET A 113 5.89 3.14 -2.67
C MET A 113 5.05 4.26 -3.32
N MET A 114 3.77 4.40 -2.94
CA MET A 114 2.88 5.46 -3.40
C MET A 114 2.81 6.66 -2.44
N GLY A 115 3.58 6.62 -1.33
CA GLY A 115 3.66 7.71 -0.34
C GLY A 115 2.40 7.95 0.46
N SER A 116 1.58 6.91 0.69
CA SER A 116 0.26 7.03 1.30
C SER A 116 0.07 6.30 2.62
N VAL A 117 1.14 5.76 3.22
CA VAL A 117 1.04 5.00 4.47
C VAL A 117 1.08 5.92 5.69
N TYR A 118 0.09 5.75 6.56
CA TYR A 118 -0.02 6.44 7.86
C TYR A 118 -0.14 5.48 9.04
N GLU A 119 -0.36 4.19 8.78
CA GLU A 119 -0.41 3.11 9.76
C GLU A 119 0.08 1.82 9.12
N GLY A 120 0.88 1.07 9.83
CA GLY A 120 1.36 -0.24 9.44
C GLY A 120 2.40 -0.69 10.44
N THR A 121 2.70 -1.97 10.47
CA THR A 121 3.71 -2.53 11.36
C THR A 121 4.66 -3.40 10.54
N PHE A 122 5.96 -3.19 10.73
CA PHE A 122 7.01 -4.08 10.26
C PHE A 122 7.54 -4.91 11.42
N GLU A 123 8.05 -6.08 11.11
CA GLU A 123 8.73 -6.94 12.08
C GLU A 123 10.12 -7.30 11.56
N ILE A 124 11.13 -7.08 12.41
CA ILE A 124 12.51 -7.45 12.13
C ILE A 124 13.06 -8.35 13.25
N GLY A 125 13.95 -9.25 12.91
CA GLY A 125 14.62 -10.09 13.92
C GLY A 125 15.42 -9.26 14.90
N ASN A 126 15.32 -9.58 16.19
CA ASN A 126 16.13 -8.96 17.24
C ASN A 126 17.57 -9.50 17.17
N PRO A 127 18.59 -8.66 16.89
CA PRO A 127 19.97 -9.12 16.73
C PRO A 127 20.59 -9.68 18.01
N ASN A 128 19.98 -9.41 19.16
CA ASN A 128 20.49 -9.84 20.47
C ASN A 128 19.90 -11.17 20.94
N THR A 129 18.94 -11.76 20.18
CA THR A 129 18.29 -13.03 20.54
C THR A 129 18.06 -13.89 19.31
N ASP A 130 18.07 -15.22 19.47
CA ASP A 130 17.88 -16.14 18.34
C ASP A 130 16.44 -16.22 17.86
N THR A 131 15.45 -15.78 18.64
CA THR A 131 14.02 -15.98 18.37
C THR A 131 13.16 -14.74 18.62
N GLY A 132 13.75 -13.62 19.02
CA GLY A 132 13.02 -12.39 19.31
C GLY A 132 12.76 -11.55 18.05
N PHE A 133 11.68 -10.77 18.09
CA PHE A 133 11.34 -9.79 17.06
C PHE A 133 11.27 -8.38 17.64
N ILE A 134 11.46 -7.41 16.77
CA ILE A 134 11.24 -6.00 17.04
C ILE A 134 10.07 -5.59 16.16
N SER A 135 9.02 -5.04 16.76
CA SER A 135 7.89 -4.47 16.02
C SER A 135 8.11 -2.97 15.83
N LEU A 136 7.90 -2.52 14.61
CA LEU A 136 8.12 -1.15 14.15
C LEU A 136 6.82 -0.60 13.58
N ASP A 137 6.22 0.38 14.24
CA ASP A 137 5.01 1.02 13.75
C ASP A 137 5.34 2.18 12.81
N VAL A 138 4.66 2.26 11.68
CA VAL A 138 4.78 3.35 10.73
C VAL A 138 4.08 4.58 11.28
N LEU A 139 4.82 5.67 11.45
CA LEU A 139 4.29 6.97 11.85
C LEU A 139 3.89 7.82 10.66
N SER A 140 4.71 7.79 9.63
CA SER A 140 4.48 8.48 8.36
C SER A 140 5.33 7.92 7.25
N SER A 141 4.88 8.14 6.01
CA SER A 141 5.70 7.92 4.82
C SER A 141 5.54 9.05 3.82
N SER A 142 6.58 9.28 3.04
CA SER A 142 6.54 10.17 1.89
C SER A 142 7.29 9.56 0.72
N GLU A 143 6.92 9.95 -0.49
CA GLU A 143 7.51 9.42 -1.72
C GLU A 143 7.66 10.51 -2.76
N GLU A 144 8.75 10.46 -3.50
CA GLU A 144 8.99 11.26 -4.68
C GLU A 144 9.33 10.34 -5.86
N SER A 145 8.54 10.45 -6.94
CA SER A 145 8.73 9.67 -8.17
C SER A 145 9.22 10.53 -9.30
N MET A 146 10.16 10.00 -10.07
CA MET A 146 10.62 10.59 -11.31
C MET A 146 10.80 9.52 -12.38
N LEU A 147 10.34 9.80 -13.61
CA LEU A 147 10.61 8.95 -14.77
C LEU A 147 11.68 9.62 -15.64
N ARG A 148 12.82 8.96 -15.81
CA ARG A 148 13.91 9.40 -16.70
C ARG A 148 13.91 8.56 -17.98
N PHE A 149 14.22 9.18 -19.11
CA PHE A 149 14.42 8.48 -20.38
C PHE A 149 15.81 8.77 -20.92
N ASP A 150 16.63 7.75 -21.01
CA ASP A 150 17.98 7.79 -21.52
C ASP A 150 18.33 6.50 -22.23
N ASN A 151 19.15 6.58 -23.28
CA ASN A 151 19.61 5.40 -24.04
C ASN A 151 18.47 4.44 -24.49
N ASN A 152 17.32 5.00 -24.88
CA ASN A 152 16.11 4.27 -25.27
C ASN A 152 15.52 3.39 -24.16
N ARG A 153 15.77 3.69 -22.92
CA ARG A 153 15.20 3.02 -21.75
C ARG A 153 14.61 4.03 -20.77
N PHE A 154 13.54 3.65 -20.12
CA PHE A 154 13.04 4.38 -18.96
C PHE A 154 13.70 3.90 -17.68
N THR A 155 13.87 4.80 -16.75
CA THR A 155 14.21 4.49 -15.36
C THR A 155 13.19 5.18 -14.46
N LEU A 156 12.38 4.38 -13.78
CA LEU A 156 11.52 4.87 -12.72
C LEU A 156 12.37 5.01 -11.44
N VAL A 157 12.58 6.25 -11.01
CA VAL A 157 13.27 6.55 -9.76
C VAL A 157 12.25 6.76 -8.67
N LYS A 158 12.41 6.06 -7.56
CA LYS A 158 11.56 6.15 -6.37
C LYS A 158 12.43 6.50 -5.16
N ASN A 159 12.18 7.66 -4.55
CA ASN A 159 12.77 8.05 -3.28
C ASN A 159 11.69 7.95 -2.21
N ILE A 160 11.89 7.07 -1.24
CA ILE A 160 10.91 6.79 -0.19
C ILE A 160 11.53 7.17 1.16
N GLU A 161 10.83 7.94 1.96
CA GLU A 161 11.20 8.22 3.34
C GLU A 161 10.12 7.68 4.27
N VAL A 162 10.53 6.89 5.28
CA VAL A 162 9.63 6.24 6.23
C VAL A 162 10.06 6.58 7.64
N ASP A 163 9.14 7.11 8.43
CA ASP A 163 9.32 7.34 9.85
C ASP A 163 8.70 6.20 10.64
N LEU A 164 9.51 5.53 11.44
CA LEU A 164 9.12 4.38 12.25
C LEU A 164 9.30 4.67 13.75
N GLU A 165 8.52 3.99 14.56
CA GLU A 165 8.65 3.92 16.01
C GLU A 165 8.80 2.47 16.46
N ILE A 166 9.69 2.19 17.41
CA ILE A 166 9.79 0.86 18.02
C ILE A 166 8.61 0.68 18.98
N SER A 167 7.65 -0.17 18.65
CA SER A 167 6.44 -0.41 19.44
C SER A 167 6.57 -1.59 20.40
N ASP A 168 7.34 -2.63 20.03
CA ASP A 168 7.61 -3.78 20.90
C ASP A 168 8.99 -4.37 20.63
N ILE A 169 9.60 -4.95 21.68
CA ILE A 169 10.87 -5.69 21.58
C ILE A 169 10.70 -7.00 22.33
N GLN A 170 10.74 -8.10 21.61
CA GLN A 170 10.73 -9.43 22.20
C GLN A 170 12.16 -9.86 22.52
N GLY A 171 12.38 -10.18 23.79
CA GLY A 171 13.68 -10.57 24.33
C GLY A 171 14.48 -9.38 24.85
N GLU A 172 15.76 -9.63 25.19
CA GLU A 172 16.65 -8.60 25.71
C GLU A 172 17.21 -7.75 24.55
N ALA A 173 17.22 -6.44 24.73
CA ALA A 173 17.87 -5.53 23.80
C ALA A 173 18.43 -4.28 24.54
N ILE A 174 19.59 -3.84 24.09
CA ILE A 174 20.14 -2.55 24.47
C ILE A 174 19.88 -1.60 23.30
N VAL A 175 18.96 -0.65 23.51
CA VAL A 175 18.58 0.32 22.46
C VAL A 175 19.60 1.46 22.45
N ASP A 176 20.72 1.20 21.81
CA ASP A 176 21.80 2.16 21.56
C ASP A 176 21.85 2.59 20.07
N SER A 177 22.83 3.38 19.73
CA SER A 177 23.00 3.87 18.35
C SER A 177 23.32 2.75 17.35
N GLU A 178 23.97 1.68 17.77
CA GLU A 178 24.31 0.53 16.92
C GLU A 178 23.05 -0.30 16.63
N PHE A 179 22.22 -0.52 17.64
CA PHE A 179 20.92 -1.18 17.51
C PHE A 179 19.97 -0.40 16.58
N ILE A 180 19.87 0.92 16.75
CA ILE A 180 19.06 1.78 15.88
C ILE A 180 19.58 1.74 14.42
N ASN A 181 20.90 1.79 14.24
CA ASN A 181 21.48 1.69 12.89
C ASN A 181 21.25 0.32 12.25
N TYR A 182 21.29 -0.77 13.02
CA TYR A 182 20.94 -2.10 12.55
C TYR A 182 19.50 -2.13 11.99
N ILE A 183 18.55 -1.60 12.74
CA ILE A 183 17.13 -1.55 12.29
C ILE A 183 17.04 -0.76 10.97
N LYS A 184 17.60 0.46 10.92
CA LYS A 184 17.52 1.31 9.72
C LYS A 184 18.06 0.60 8.48
N VAL A 185 19.26 0.08 8.53
CA VAL A 185 19.93 -0.56 7.38
C VAL A 185 19.17 -1.79 6.90
N ASN A 186 18.64 -2.59 7.82
CA ASN A 186 17.92 -3.80 7.45
C ASN A 186 16.53 -3.49 6.88
N GLU A 187 15.80 -2.52 7.45
CA GLU A 187 14.50 -2.12 6.92
C GLU A 187 14.62 -1.42 5.56
N GLU A 188 15.61 -0.56 5.34
CA GLU A 188 15.91 0.01 4.03
C GLU A 188 16.18 -1.09 2.99
N ALA A 189 17.00 -2.07 3.32
CA ALA A 189 17.33 -3.19 2.45
C ALA A 189 16.09 -4.07 2.17
N TYR A 190 15.28 -4.33 3.19
CA TYR A 190 14.05 -5.11 3.06
C TYR A 190 13.06 -4.42 2.12
N ILE A 191 12.74 -3.15 2.38
CA ILE A 191 11.80 -2.36 1.57
C ILE A 191 12.29 -2.29 0.11
N ASN A 192 13.57 -1.97 -0.11
CA ASN A 192 14.16 -1.89 -1.45
C ASN A 192 14.07 -3.22 -2.21
N SER A 193 14.41 -4.32 -1.55
CA SER A 193 14.38 -5.65 -2.14
C SER A 193 12.96 -6.06 -2.52
N TYR A 194 12.02 -5.83 -1.62
CA TYR A 194 10.63 -6.24 -1.82
C TYR A 194 9.94 -5.44 -2.95
N ILE A 195 10.10 -4.12 -2.94
CA ILE A 195 9.52 -3.27 -4.00
C ILE A 195 10.15 -3.61 -5.36
N THR A 196 11.45 -3.93 -5.39
CA THR A 196 12.12 -4.38 -6.62
C THR A 196 11.53 -5.70 -7.13
N GLN A 197 11.26 -6.67 -6.24
CA GLN A 197 10.61 -7.92 -6.61
C GLN A 197 9.18 -7.68 -7.12
N LEU A 198 8.42 -6.82 -6.44
CA LEU A 198 7.06 -6.45 -6.85
C LEU A 198 7.06 -5.79 -8.24
N PHE A 199 7.98 -4.84 -8.49
CA PHE A 199 8.15 -4.21 -9.79
C PHE A 199 8.42 -5.24 -10.89
N ASN A 200 9.39 -6.11 -10.71
CA ASN A 200 9.76 -7.12 -11.69
C ASN A 200 8.60 -8.09 -11.95
N LYS A 201 7.91 -8.55 -10.91
CA LYS A 201 6.72 -9.42 -11.00
C LYS A 201 5.65 -8.84 -11.93
N TYR A 202 5.33 -7.54 -11.75
CA TYR A 202 4.26 -6.91 -12.53
C TYR A 202 4.74 -6.41 -13.90
N LYS A 203 6.01 -6.01 -14.04
CA LYS A 203 6.63 -5.74 -15.32
C LYS A 203 6.59 -6.98 -16.22
N GLU A 204 6.95 -8.16 -15.73
CA GLU A 204 6.89 -9.43 -16.48
C GLU A 204 5.47 -9.79 -16.91
N LYS A 205 4.47 -9.45 -16.11
CA LYS A 205 3.05 -9.64 -16.45
C LYS A 205 2.50 -8.56 -17.41
N GLY A 206 3.25 -7.50 -17.70
CA GLY A 206 2.79 -6.36 -18.48
C GLY A 206 1.65 -5.59 -17.79
N ILE A 207 1.66 -5.52 -16.46
CA ILE A 207 0.65 -4.84 -15.63
C ILE A 207 1.31 -3.65 -14.94
N ASP A 208 0.91 -2.43 -15.31
CA ASP A 208 1.51 -1.20 -14.79
C ASP A 208 0.84 -0.72 -13.49
N ILE A 209 1.16 -1.36 -12.37
CA ILE A 209 0.73 -0.87 -11.05
C ILE A 209 1.55 0.34 -10.57
N PHE A 210 2.62 0.72 -11.25
CA PHE A 210 3.59 1.76 -10.87
C PHE A 210 3.35 3.10 -11.58
N ASN A 211 2.32 3.17 -12.44
CA ASN A 211 1.97 4.35 -13.23
C ASN A 211 3.06 4.80 -14.23
N VAL A 212 3.88 3.91 -14.75
CA VAL A 212 4.93 4.21 -15.73
C VAL A 212 4.33 4.79 -17.01
N TYR A 213 3.24 4.20 -17.53
CA TYR A 213 2.53 4.72 -18.70
C TYR A 213 1.99 6.13 -18.47
N ARG A 214 1.38 6.35 -17.30
CA ARG A 214 0.84 7.67 -16.94
C ARG A 214 1.95 8.72 -16.81
N MET A 215 3.05 8.39 -16.15
CA MET A 215 4.20 9.29 -16.01
C MET A 215 4.83 9.59 -17.38
N LYS A 216 4.94 8.57 -18.25
CA LYS A 216 5.40 8.74 -19.64
C LYS A 216 4.49 9.69 -20.40
N GLU A 217 3.18 9.54 -20.34
CA GLU A 217 2.23 10.43 -21.00
C GLU A 217 2.35 11.89 -20.52
N ILE A 218 2.54 12.10 -19.22
CA ILE A 218 2.67 13.44 -18.62
C ILE A 218 3.97 14.12 -19.06
N HIS A 219 5.09 13.41 -19.02
CA HIS A 219 6.41 14.02 -19.21
C HIS A 219 6.91 13.97 -20.66
N TYR A 220 6.50 12.98 -21.44
CA TYR A 220 7.02 12.70 -22.78
C TYR A 220 5.94 12.64 -23.87
N GLY A 221 4.65 12.83 -23.51
CA GLY A 221 3.54 12.74 -24.44
C GLY A 221 3.08 11.33 -24.75
N LYS A 222 2.03 11.22 -25.58
CA LYS A 222 1.41 9.91 -25.92
C LYS A 222 2.14 9.16 -27.03
N GLU A 223 2.94 9.84 -27.84
CA GLU A 223 3.49 9.29 -29.09
C GLU A 223 4.77 8.45 -28.87
N GLU A 224 5.06 7.57 -29.82
CA GLU A 224 6.30 6.84 -30.15
C GLU A 224 6.71 5.63 -29.30
N ILE A 225 6.31 5.49 -28.04
CA ILE A 225 6.69 4.31 -27.23
C ILE A 225 5.43 3.59 -26.76
N ASN A 226 5.13 2.47 -27.41
CA ASN A 226 3.90 1.72 -27.16
C ASN A 226 3.91 0.94 -25.83
N ASP A 227 5.07 0.50 -25.37
CA ASP A 227 5.22 -0.27 -24.14
C ASP A 227 6.40 0.26 -23.29
N PRO A 228 6.19 1.40 -22.57
CA PRO A 228 7.23 1.98 -21.73
C PRO A 228 7.60 1.08 -20.53
N LEU A 229 6.68 0.24 -20.04
CA LEU A 229 6.94 -0.64 -18.90
C LEU A 229 7.97 -1.72 -19.23
N SER A 230 7.91 -2.31 -20.44
CA SER A 230 8.83 -3.37 -20.86
C SER A 230 10.29 -2.92 -20.87
N ILE A 231 10.52 -1.64 -21.21
CA ILE A 231 11.86 -1.05 -21.28
C ILE A 231 12.19 -0.17 -20.06
N CYS A 232 11.40 -0.29 -18.98
CA CYS A 232 11.59 0.47 -17.75
C CYS A 232 12.37 -0.32 -16.71
N ASP A 233 13.39 0.30 -16.13
CA ASP A 233 14.11 -0.21 -14.96
C ASP A 233 13.68 0.56 -13.72
N LEU A 234 13.84 -0.04 -12.52
CA LEU A 234 13.55 0.61 -11.26
C LEU A 234 14.86 1.00 -10.56
N GLU A 235 14.94 2.22 -10.10
CA GLU A 235 15.93 2.73 -9.16
C GLU A 235 15.17 3.13 -7.89
N ILE A 236 15.48 2.52 -6.76
CA ILE A 236 14.79 2.77 -5.50
C ILE A 236 15.79 3.16 -4.42
N ASN A 237 15.47 4.23 -3.69
CA ASN A 237 16.22 4.76 -2.59
C ASN A 237 15.29 4.92 -1.39
N THR A 238 15.41 4.06 -0.41
CA THR A 238 14.63 4.15 0.83
C THR A 238 15.48 4.72 1.94
N LYS A 239 14.91 5.64 2.71
CA LYS A 239 15.49 6.18 3.94
C LYS A 239 14.54 5.90 5.09
N VAL A 240 15.03 5.21 6.11
CA VAL A 240 14.29 4.91 7.33
C VAL A 240 14.77 5.80 8.47
N ASN A 241 13.83 6.46 9.14
CA ASN A 241 14.07 7.20 10.37
C ASN A 241 13.40 6.49 11.54
N ILE A 242 14.08 6.37 12.66
CA ILE A 242 13.51 5.88 13.92
C ILE A 242 13.31 7.07 14.83
N ASN A 243 12.05 7.45 15.06
CA ASN A 243 11.68 8.69 15.73
C ASN A 243 11.38 8.54 17.23
N GLY A 244 11.49 7.33 17.77
CA GLY A 244 11.26 7.10 19.19
C GLY A 244 11.17 5.61 19.52
N THR A 245 11.06 5.36 20.81
CA THR A 245 10.60 4.09 21.36
C THR A 245 9.27 4.35 22.04
N GLY A 246 8.17 3.82 21.52
CA GLY A 246 6.85 3.85 22.16
C GLY A 246 6.80 3.04 23.46
N LEU A 247 7.93 2.45 23.82
CA LEU A 247 8.13 1.75 25.09
C LEU A 247 8.02 2.78 26.22
N SER A 248 6.97 2.69 27.03
CA SER A 248 6.84 3.49 28.23
C SER A 248 8.13 3.36 29.08
N GLN A 249 8.68 4.49 29.55
CA GLN A 249 9.94 4.55 30.35
C GLN A 249 9.86 3.85 31.72
N ASN A 250 9.07 2.81 31.86
CA ASN A 250 8.86 2.05 33.12
C ASN A 250 9.49 0.68 33.10
N ALA A 251 10.59 0.49 32.36
CA ALA A 251 11.42 -0.71 32.46
C ALA A 251 12.87 -0.30 32.76
N LEU A 252 13.08 0.29 33.93
CA LEU A 252 14.36 0.36 34.64
C LEU A 252 14.21 -0.36 35.97
#